data_df5a5618b5e53e3faa5c1100a48f7ca6
#
_entry.id   df5a5618b5e53e3faa5c1100a48f7ca6
#
_cell.length_a   1.000
_cell.length_b   1.000
_cell.length_c   1.000
_cell.angle_alpha   90.00
_cell.angle_beta   90.00
_cell.angle_gamma   90.00
#
_symmetry.space_group_name_H-M   'P 1'
#
loop_
_entity.id
_entity.type
_entity.pdbx_description
1 polymer ?
#
loop_
_entity_poly.entity_id
_entity_poly.type
_entity_poly.pdbx_seq_one_letter_code
_entity_poly.pdbx_strand_id
1 'polypeptide(L)'
;PRSTLDRSSAASDVYKRQDRVKRYVGAGDEPSLSHLGGRDWTKSKEKAKEAALEFARELLRLYASREFQKRTPMAGEPHWEWQLDSSFPYEETEDQIRAIDEINRDMESDTPMDRLLCGDVGFGKTEIALRAAFKAVTSGFQVAILVPTTVLAQQHYNSFKERLNIFPTRIDMLSRLRTESQNSETVKGINDGDVDIVIGTHRLLS
;
A
#
# COMPACT_ATOMS: atom_id res chain seq x y z
N PRO A 1 43.97 -27.19 14.14
CA PRO A 1 42.90 -26.37 14.66
C PRO A 1 42.80 -25.14 13.79
N ARG A 2 41.73 -25.09 12.97
CA ARG A 2 41.45 -23.92 12.14
C ARG A 2 41.14 -22.76 13.07
N SER A 3 41.80 -21.62 12.86
CA SER A 3 41.66 -20.43 13.70
C SER A 3 40.23 -19.88 13.66
N THR A 4 39.79 -19.26 14.74
CA THR A 4 38.49 -18.61 14.85
C THR A 4 38.27 -17.48 13.82
N LEU A 5 39.38 -16.92 13.28
CA LEU A 5 39.41 -15.93 12.20
C LEU A 5 38.86 -16.47 10.86
N ASP A 6 39.11 -17.74 10.57
CA ASP A 6 38.64 -18.39 9.32
C ASP A 6 37.12 -18.55 9.31
N ARG A 7 36.50 -18.77 10.48
CA ARG A 7 35.02 -18.89 10.60
C ARG A 7 34.30 -17.54 10.46
N SER A 8 34.91 -16.47 10.98
CA SER A 8 34.32 -15.13 10.88
C SER A 8 34.41 -14.59 9.44
N SER A 9 35.47 -14.89 8.73
CA SER A 9 35.63 -14.53 7.31
C SER A 9 34.61 -15.26 6.43
N ALA A 10 34.40 -16.56 6.63
CA ALA A 10 33.40 -17.33 5.90
C ALA A 10 31.97 -16.84 6.17
N ALA A 11 31.65 -16.48 7.41
CA ALA A 11 30.36 -15.91 7.77
C ALA A 11 30.13 -14.52 7.13
N SER A 12 31.18 -13.69 7.08
CA SER A 12 31.15 -12.39 6.41
C SER A 12 30.95 -12.52 4.89
N ASP A 13 31.54 -13.52 4.26
CA ASP A 13 31.37 -13.78 2.83
C ASP A 13 29.96 -14.32 2.50
N VAL A 14 29.37 -15.11 3.37
CA VAL A 14 27.96 -15.55 3.23
C VAL A 14 27.02 -14.35 3.37
N TYR A 15 27.28 -13.45 4.32
CA TYR A 15 26.49 -12.24 4.50
C TYR A 15 26.55 -11.30 3.29
N LYS A 16 27.72 -11.12 2.69
CA LYS A 16 27.92 -10.28 1.49
C LYS A 16 27.31 -10.86 0.21
N ARG A 17 26.89 -12.13 0.23
CA ARG A 17 26.29 -12.83 -0.93
C ARG A 17 24.84 -13.21 -0.71
N GLN A 18 24.17 -12.62 0.26
CA GLN A 18 22.75 -12.91 0.57
C GLN A 18 21.82 -12.65 -0.61
N ASP A 19 22.14 -11.70 -1.47
CA ASP A 19 21.44 -11.42 -2.71
C ASP A 19 21.49 -12.57 -3.74
N ARG A 20 22.50 -13.45 -3.59
CA ARG A 20 22.71 -14.62 -4.47
C ARG A 20 22.24 -15.94 -3.85
N VAL A 21 21.96 -15.96 -2.55
CA VAL A 21 21.51 -17.15 -1.82
C VAL A 21 20.01 -17.06 -1.58
N LYS A 22 19.24 -17.82 -2.33
CA LYS A 22 17.80 -17.96 -2.08
C LYS A 22 17.56 -19.01 -1.00
N ARG A 23 16.58 -18.73 -0.12
CA ARG A 23 16.13 -19.72 0.87
C ARG A 23 15.68 -20.98 0.15
N TYR A 24 16.19 -22.14 0.55
CA TYR A 24 15.69 -23.43 0.11
C TYR A 24 14.23 -23.60 0.56
N VAL A 25 13.32 -23.60 -0.36
CA VAL A 25 11.92 -23.91 -0.11
C VAL A 25 11.66 -25.26 -0.76
N GLY A 26 11.96 -26.34 -0.05
CA GLY A 26 11.67 -27.69 -0.50
C GLY A 26 10.46 -28.24 0.25
N ALA A 27 9.40 -28.54 -0.46
CA ALA A 27 8.43 -29.53 -0.07
C ALA A 27 8.54 -30.65 -1.11
N GLY A 28 9.37 -31.65 -0.81
CA GLY A 28 9.31 -32.95 -1.47
C GLY A 28 10.19 -33.22 -2.69
N ASP A 29 10.61 -32.23 -3.47
CA ASP A 29 11.49 -32.46 -4.62
C ASP A 29 12.86 -31.81 -4.40
N GLU A 30 13.94 -32.60 -4.62
CA GLU A 30 15.29 -32.03 -4.63
C GLU A 30 15.42 -31.01 -5.77
N PRO A 31 15.74 -29.72 -5.48
CA PRO A 31 15.91 -28.74 -6.52
C PRO A 31 17.10 -29.12 -7.40
N SER A 32 16.92 -29.13 -8.70
CA SER A 32 18.01 -29.29 -9.63
C SER A 32 19.01 -28.15 -9.47
N LEU A 33 20.24 -28.47 -9.04
CA LEU A 33 21.31 -27.49 -8.85
C LEU A 33 21.86 -27.10 -10.22
N SER A 34 21.81 -25.80 -10.53
CA SER A 34 22.45 -25.25 -11.73
C SER A 34 23.94 -25.07 -11.49
N HIS A 35 24.76 -25.54 -12.42
CA HIS A 35 26.20 -25.24 -12.40
C HIS A 35 26.44 -23.76 -12.71
N LEU A 36 27.26 -23.09 -11.89
CA LEU A 36 27.69 -21.70 -12.15
C LEU A 36 28.41 -21.61 -13.51
N GLY A 37 27.85 -20.79 -14.42
CA GLY A 37 28.36 -20.66 -15.78
C GLY A 37 27.84 -21.71 -16.77
N GLY A 38 26.96 -22.62 -16.34
CA GLY A 38 26.34 -23.62 -17.21
C GLY A 38 25.29 -23.04 -18.17
N ARG A 39 25.02 -23.77 -19.26
CA ARG A 39 23.98 -23.38 -20.24
C ARG A 39 22.58 -23.21 -19.61
N ASP A 40 22.26 -24.00 -18.59
CA ASP A 40 20.96 -23.94 -17.90
C ASP A 40 20.82 -22.66 -17.07
N TRP A 41 21.91 -22.21 -16.44
CA TRP A 41 21.94 -20.92 -15.75
C TRP A 41 21.73 -19.75 -16.72
N THR A 42 22.41 -19.76 -17.85
CA THR A 42 22.28 -18.73 -18.88
C THR A 42 20.85 -18.66 -19.40
N LYS A 43 20.24 -19.81 -19.74
CA LYS A 43 18.84 -19.88 -20.17
C LYS A 43 17.87 -19.38 -19.11
N SER A 44 18.07 -19.77 -17.83
CA SER A 44 17.20 -19.31 -16.73
C SER A 44 17.31 -17.81 -16.52
N LYS A 45 18.52 -17.24 -16.65
CA LYS A 45 18.76 -15.80 -16.58
C LYS A 45 18.10 -15.04 -17.75
N GLU A 46 18.21 -15.56 -18.96
CA GLU A 46 17.58 -14.97 -20.15
C GLU A 46 16.06 -15.00 -20.02
N LYS A 47 15.48 -16.14 -19.61
CA LYS A 47 14.04 -16.27 -19.36
C LYS A 47 13.55 -15.31 -18.29
N ALA A 48 14.29 -15.15 -17.19
CA ALA A 48 13.96 -14.20 -16.14
C ALA A 48 14.03 -12.74 -16.64
N LYS A 49 15.02 -12.44 -17.49
CA LYS A 49 15.16 -11.11 -18.11
C LYS A 49 14.00 -10.81 -19.07
N GLU A 50 13.62 -11.78 -19.90
CA GLU A 50 12.47 -11.64 -20.80
C GLU A 50 11.17 -11.42 -20.02
N ALA A 51 10.91 -12.22 -18.99
CA ALA A 51 9.74 -12.06 -18.11
C ALA A 51 9.72 -10.69 -17.41
N ALA A 52 10.87 -10.21 -16.94
CA ALA A 52 10.99 -8.87 -16.34
C ALA A 52 10.72 -7.75 -17.36
N LEU A 53 11.18 -7.90 -18.61
CA LEU A 53 10.91 -6.93 -19.67
C LEU A 53 9.44 -6.93 -20.09
N GLU A 54 8.80 -8.10 -20.14
CA GLU A 54 7.37 -8.21 -20.46
C GLU A 54 6.53 -7.54 -19.37
N PHE A 55 6.83 -7.83 -18.10
CA PHE A 55 6.20 -7.19 -16.95
C PHE A 55 6.40 -5.65 -16.95
N ALA A 56 7.61 -5.18 -17.26
CA ALA A 56 7.88 -3.76 -17.35
C ALA A 56 7.07 -3.09 -18.49
N ARG A 57 6.91 -3.77 -19.65
CA ARG A 57 6.06 -3.26 -20.74
C ARG A 57 4.59 -3.18 -20.35
N GLU A 58 4.09 -4.17 -19.60
CA GLU A 58 2.72 -4.17 -19.10
C GLU A 58 2.48 -3.02 -18.12
N LEU A 59 3.40 -2.81 -17.18
CA LEU A 59 3.36 -1.66 -16.28
C LEU A 59 3.37 -0.33 -17.03
N LEU A 60 4.26 -0.16 -18.00
CA LEU A 60 4.31 1.08 -18.80
C LEU A 60 3.01 1.33 -19.56
N ARG A 61 2.34 0.28 -20.07
CA ARG A 61 1.02 0.42 -20.70
C ARG A 61 -0.04 0.88 -19.70
N LEU A 62 -0.02 0.35 -18.48
CA LEU A 62 -0.93 0.77 -17.40
C LEU A 62 -0.69 2.24 -17.02
N TYR A 63 0.56 2.67 -16.85
CA TYR A 63 0.88 4.07 -16.58
C TYR A 63 0.43 4.99 -17.71
N ALA A 64 0.75 4.65 -18.95
CA ALA A 64 0.32 5.42 -20.11
C ALA A 64 -1.21 5.51 -20.20
N SER A 65 -1.94 4.42 -19.93
CA SER A 65 -3.40 4.44 -19.94
C SER A 65 -3.99 5.37 -18.89
N ARG A 66 -3.36 5.50 -17.72
CA ARG A 66 -3.80 6.42 -16.66
C ARG A 66 -3.64 7.88 -17.04
N GLU A 67 -2.56 8.26 -17.70
CA GLU A 67 -2.34 9.64 -18.16
C GLU A 67 -3.43 10.13 -19.12
N PHE A 68 -4.02 9.21 -19.90
CA PHE A 68 -5.11 9.53 -20.82
C PHE A 68 -6.49 9.46 -20.18
N GLN A 69 -6.61 8.88 -18.99
CA GLN A 69 -7.88 8.85 -18.26
C GLN A 69 -8.16 10.18 -17.59
N LYS A 70 -9.37 10.67 -17.75
CA LYS A 70 -9.86 11.86 -17.05
C LYS A 70 -10.80 11.44 -15.93
N ARG A 71 -10.71 12.15 -14.81
CA ARG A 71 -11.61 11.99 -13.67
C ARG A 71 -12.16 13.35 -13.22
N THR A 72 -13.21 13.31 -12.44
CA THR A 72 -13.71 14.50 -11.76
C THR A 72 -12.69 14.92 -10.68
N PRO A 73 -12.23 16.17 -10.66
CA PRO A 73 -11.39 16.69 -9.59
C PRO A 73 -12.06 16.56 -8.22
N MET A 74 -11.27 16.29 -7.20
CA MET A 74 -11.73 16.21 -5.82
C MET A 74 -11.37 17.51 -5.10
N ALA A 75 -12.28 18.49 -5.12
CA ALA A 75 -12.04 19.78 -4.51
C ALA A 75 -12.13 19.76 -2.98
N GLY A 76 -12.85 18.76 -2.44
CA GLY A 76 -13.09 18.66 -1.00
C GLY A 76 -14.07 19.70 -0.46
N GLU A 77 -14.16 19.80 0.86
CA GLU A 77 -14.92 20.83 1.58
C GLU A 77 -13.95 21.60 2.49
N PRO A 78 -13.51 22.80 2.11
CA PRO A 78 -12.44 23.53 2.80
C PRO A 78 -12.69 23.77 4.29
N HIS A 79 -13.95 23.98 4.69
CA HIS A 79 -14.29 24.18 6.10
C HIS A 79 -14.06 22.91 6.93
N TRP A 80 -14.46 21.78 6.42
CA TRP A 80 -14.29 20.50 7.10
C TRP A 80 -12.82 20.05 7.09
N GLU A 81 -12.11 20.28 6.00
CA GLU A 81 -10.67 20.02 5.91
C GLU A 81 -9.91 20.84 6.95
N TRP A 82 -10.19 22.14 7.05
CA TRP A 82 -9.60 22.99 8.08
C TRP A 82 -9.94 22.51 9.51
N GLN A 83 -11.17 22.08 9.75
CA GLN A 83 -11.59 21.56 11.06
C GLN A 83 -10.85 20.25 11.41
N LEU A 84 -10.65 19.37 10.42
CA LEU A 84 -9.88 18.14 10.60
C LEU A 84 -8.41 18.45 10.90
N ASP A 85 -7.78 19.35 10.14
CA ASP A 85 -6.40 19.77 10.34
C ASP A 85 -6.21 20.41 11.72
N SER A 86 -7.09 21.33 12.10
CA SER A 86 -7.04 22.00 13.40
C SER A 86 -7.24 21.06 14.60
N SER A 87 -7.86 19.89 14.41
CA SER A 87 -8.05 18.87 15.42
C SER A 87 -6.85 17.92 15.56
N PHE A 88 -5.81 18.09 14.74
CA PHE A 88 -4.62 17.24 14.83
C PHE A 88 -3.79 17.63 16.07
N PRO A 89 -3.48 16.68 16.97
CA PRO A 89 -2.88 17.01 18.27
C PRO A 89 -1.35 17.24 18.22
N TYR A 90 -0.76 17.22 17.04
CA TYR A 90 0.69 17.37 16.83
C TYR A 90 0.96 18.47 15.82
N GLU A 91 2.20 18.95 15.79
CA GLU A 91 2.69 19.80 14.70
C GLU A 91 3.20 18.96 13.54
N GLU A 92 2.79 19.28 12.33
CA GLU A 92 3.27 18.62 11.13
C GLU A 92 4.73 18.99 10.85
N THR A 93 5.50 18.02 10.40
CA THR A 93 6.85 18.28 9.88
C THR A 93 6.77 18.93 8.49
N GLU A 94 7.83 19.61 8.06
CA GLU A 94 7.92 20.22 6.73
C GLU A 94 7.68 19.18 5.60
N ASP A 95 8.15 17.94 5.79
CA ASP A 95 7.95 16.86 4.83
C ASP A 95 6.49 16.39 4.78
N GLN A 96 5.79 16.38 5.92
CA GLN A 96 4.36 16.06 5.97
C GLN A 96 3.54 17.14 5.28
N ILE A 97 3.80 18.41 5.57
CA ILE A 97 3.13 19.56 4.92
C ILE A 97 3.32 19.47 3.40
N ARG A 98 4.56 19.28 2.95
CA ARG A 98 4.87 19.15 1.52
C ARG A 98 4.12 17.98 0.87
N ALA A 99 4.08 16.80 1.54
CA ALA A 99 3.38 15.64 1.04
C ALA A 99 1.87 15.86 0.95
N ILE A 100 1.26 16.53 1.94
CA ILE A 100 -0.16 16.90 1.93
C ILE A 100 -0.46 17.84 0.75
N ASP A 101 0.35 18.88 0.56
CA ASP A 101 0.19 19.83 -0.54
C ASP A 101 0.31 19.18 -1.92
N GLU A 102 1.24 18.24 -2.08
CA GLU A 102 1.42 17.50 -3.32
C GLU A 102 0.22 16.56 -3.59
N ILE A 103 -0.27 15.85 -2.58
CA ILE A 103 -1.45 14.98 -2.68
C ILE A 103 -2.69 15.83 -3.00
N ASN A 104 -2.89 16.96 -2.35
CA ASN A 104 -4.01 17.84 -2.61
C ASN A 104 -4.01 18.34 -4.06
N ARG A 105 -2.87 18.77 -4.58
CA ARG A 105 -2.73 19.20 -5.99
C ARG A 105 -3.05 18.05 -6.96
N ASP A 106 -2.57 16.84 -6.68
CA ASP A 106 -2.89 15.68 -7.51
C ASP A 106 -4.40 15.36 -7.45
N MET A 107 -5.00 15.42 -6.26
CA MET A 107 -6.43 15.13 -6.09
C MET A 107 -7.33 16.18 -6.75
N GLU A 108 -6.91 17.41 -6.84
CA GLU A 108 -7.62 18.50 -7.51
C GLU A 108 -7.43 18.52 -9.03
N SER A 109 -6.50 17.71 -9.55
CA SER A 109 -6.31 17.55 -10.99
C SER A 109 -7.38 16.65 -11.62
N ASP A 110 -7.54 16.75 -12.93
CA ASP A 110 -8.42 15.87 -13.71
C ASP A 110 -7.77 14.51 -14.08
N THR A 111 -6.55 14.28 -13.65
CA THR A 111 -5.80 13.03 -13.89
C THR A 111 -5.82 12.15 -12.64
N PRO A 112 -6.04 10.84 -12.75
CA PRO A 112 -6.01 9.93 -11.62
C PRO A 112 -4.64 9.96 -10.91
N MET A 113 -4.64 10.22 -9.60
CA MET A 113 -3.42 10.20 -8.79
C MET A 113 -2.88 8.78 -8.66
N ASP A 114 -1.56 8.65 -8.84
CA ASP A 114 -0.79 7.45 -8.51
C ASP A 114 0.49 7.88 -7.79
N ARG A 115 0.44 7.94 -6.46
CA ARG A 115 1.49 8.52 -5.64
C ARG A 115 2.02 7.54 -4.61
N LEU A 116 3.33 7.40 -4.55
CA LEU A 116 4.02 6.65 -3.50
C LEU A 116 4.44 7.60 -2.38
N LEU A 117 3.89 7.37 -1.17
CA LEU A 117 4.31 8.07 0.04
C LEU A 117 5.35 7.24 0.80
N CYS A 118 6.60 7.70 0.80
CA CYS A 118 7.70 7.06 1.52
C CYS A 118 7.96 7.76 2.86
N GLY A 119 8.24 6.98 3.89
CA GLY A 119 8.59 7.48 5.23
C GLY A 119 8.81 6.32 6.19
N ASP A 120 9.58 6.54 7.24
CA ASP A 120 9.83 5.54 8.28
C ASP A 120 8.60 5.20 9.11
N VAL A 121 8.70 4.15 9.93
CA VAL A 121 7.64 3.76 10.86
C VAL A 121 7.44 4.87 11.90
N GLY A 122 6.18 5.25 12.15
CA GLY A 122 5.84 6.30 13.11
C GLY A 122 5.84 7.73 12.55
N PHE A 123 6.21 7.96 11.30
CA PHE A 123 6.26 9.29 10.67
C PHE A 123 4.91 9.80 10.11
N GLY A 124 3.80 9.34 10.66
CA GLY A 124 2.48 9.92 10.39
C GLY A 124 1.89 9.65 9.00
N LYS A 125 2.41 8.65 8.23
CA LYS A 125 1.86 8.29 6.92
C LYS A 125 0.35 8.03 6.94
N THR A 126 -0.15 7.44 8.03
CA THR A 126 -1.58 7.15 8.20
C THR A 126 -2.43 8.42 8.28
N GLU A 127 -1.94 9.48 8.94
CA GLU A 127 -2.63 10.77 9.01
C GLU A 127 -2.73 11.41 7.63
N ILE A 128 -1.66 11.39 6.85
CA ILE A 128 -1.67 11.91 5.47
C ILE A 128 -2.67 11.13 4.61
N ALA A 129 -2.70 9.80 4.71
CA ALA A 129 -3.67 8.97 4.00
C ALA A 129 -5.11 9.23 4.46
N LEU A 130 -5.32 9.52 5.77
CA LEU A 130 -6.61 9.85 6.33
C LEU A 130 -7.13 11.19 5.76
N ARG A 131 -6.29 12.23 5.69
CA ARG A 131 -6.66 13.53 5.12
C ARG A 131 -7.02 13.39 3.64
N ALA A 132 -6.25 12.64 2.87
CA ALA A 132 -6.58 12.34 1.48
C ALA A 132 -7.92 11.58 1.34
N ALA A 133 -8.15 10.58 2.19
CA ALA A 133 -9.42 9.85 2.20
C ALA A 133 -10.60 10.78 2.55
N PHE A 134 -10.43 11.64 3.54
CA PHE A 134 -11.47 12.59 3.92
C PHE A 134 -11.79 13.59 2.81
N LYS A 135 -10.77 14.13 2.13
CA LYS A 135 -10.96 14.99 0.96
C LYS A 135 -11.74 14.28 -0.15
N ALA A 136 -11.48 13.00 -0.40
CA ALA A 136 -12.23 12.22 -1.37
C ALA A 136 -13.71 12.06 -0.95
N VAL A 137 -13.96 11.74 0.33
CA VAL A 137 -15.33 11.60 0.88
C VAL A 137 -16.10 12.91 0.78
N THR A 138 -15.49 14.03 1.19
CA THR A 138 -16.15 15.37 1.10
C THR A 138 -16.37 15.83 -0.34
N SER A 139 -15.67 15.22 -1.30
CA SER A 139 -15.93 15.38 -2.74
C SER A 139 -16.98 14.42 -3.29
N GLY A 140 -17.62 13.58 -2.44
CA GLY A 140 -18.68 12.66 -2.83
C GLY A 140 -18.20 11.30 -3.36
N PHE A 141 -16.96 10.91 -3.07
CA PHE A 141 -16.41 9.62 -3.49
C PHE A 141 -16.30 8.64 -2.31
N GLN A 142 -16.50 7.37 -2.60
CA GLN A 142 -16.18 6.30 -1.65
C GLN A 142 -14.70 5.97 -1.68
N VAL A 143 -14.13 5.58 -0.54
CA VAL A 143 -12.72 5.28 -0.37
C VAL A 143 -12.52 3.85 0.12
N ALA A 144 -11.65 3.10 -0.55
CA ALA A 144 -11.21 1.77 -0.12
C ALA A 144 -9.75 1.79 0.35
N ILE A 145 -9.50 1.35 1.57
CA ILE A 145 -8.17 1.27 2.17
C ILE A 145 -7.76 -0.19 2.29
N LEU A 146 -6.85 -0.60 1.42
CA LEU A 146 -6.31 -1.96 1.41
C LEU A 146 -5.11 -2.07 2.34
N VAL A 147 -5.14 -3.04 3.24
CA VAL A 147 -4.05 -3.33 4.18
C VAL A 147 -3.64 -4.80 4.16
N PRO A 148 -2.37 -5.14 4.44
CA PRO A 148 -1.87 -6.50 4.30
C PRO A 148 -2.37 -7.47 5.38
N THR A 149 -2.76 -6.99 6.56
CA THR A 149 -3.16 -7.85 7.69
C THR A 149 -4.45 -7.39 8.35
N THR A 150 -5.16 -8.33 8.99
CA THR A 150 -6.39 -8.03 9.76
C THR A 150 -6.12 -7.16 10.98
N VAL A 151 -4.92 -7.25 11.56
CA VAL A 151 -4.52 -6.39 12.69
C VAL A 151 -4.39 -4.95 12.24
N LEU A 152 -3.74 -4.70 11.11
CA LEU A 152 -3.64 -3.37 10.53
C LEU A 152 -5.02 -2.83 10.11
N ALA A 153 -5.90 -3.67 9.58
CA ALA A 153 -7.26 -3.27 9.26
C ALA A 153 -7.98 -2.75 10.50
N GLN A 154 -7.88 -3.46 11.63
CA GLN A 154 -8.48 -3.05 12.90
C GLN A 154 -7.85 -1.76 13.44
N GLN A 155 -6.53 -1.63 13.37
CA GLN A 155 -5.83 -0.41 13.83
C GLN A 155 -6.25 0.80 13.00
N HIS A 156 -6.23 0.71 11.68
CA HIS A 156 -6.67 1.81 10.81
C HIS A 156 -8.15 2.12 11.00
N TYR A 157 -9.01 1.11 11.12
CA TYR A 157 -10.43 1.33 11.40
C TYR A 157 -10.64 2.16 12.67
N ASN A 158 -9.96 1.80 13.75
CA ASN A 158 -10.06 2.53 15.02
C ASN A 158 -9.53 3.97 14.88
N SER A 159 -8.35 4.15 14.26
CA SER A 159 -7.74 5.48 14.07
C SER A 159 -8.61 6.38 13.20
N PHE A 160 -9.13 5.87 12.09
CA PHE A 160 -10.02 6.63 11.22
C PHE A 160 -11.33 6.99 11.91
N LYS A 161 -11.92 6.03 12.63
CA LYS A 161 -13.15 6.27 13.38
C LYS A 161 -12.98 7.30 14.48
N GLU A 162 -11.85 7.28 15.20
CA GLU A 162 -11.52 8.26 16.23
C GLU A 162 -11.35 9.66 15.65
N ARG A 163 -10.55 9.77 14.58
CA ARG A 163 -10.22 11.06 13.95
C ARG A 163 -11.39 11.70 13.21
N LEU A 164 -12.28 10.88 12.63
CA LEU A 164 -13.41 11.36 11.84
C LEU A 164 -14.75 11.33 12.63
N ASN A 165 -14.73 11.11 13.93
CA ASN A 165 -15.93 10.93 14.74
C ASN A 165 -16.87 12.14 14.80
N ILE A 166 -16.31 13.34 14.54
CA ILE A 166 -17.07 14.60 14.54
C ILE A 166 -17.73 14.91 13.20
N PHE A 167 -17.40 14.13 12.15
CA PHE A 167 -17.94 14.31 10.81
C PHE A 167 -18.99 13.23 10.49
N PRO A 168 -19.96 13.52 9.66
CA PRO A 168 -20.99 12.56 9.23
C PRO A 168 -20.43 11.55 8.23
N THR A 169 -19.33 10.86 8.59
CA THR A 169 -18.65 9.91 7.73
C THR A 169 -18.87 8.50 8.26
N ARG A 170 -19.39 7.62 7.42
CA ARG A 170 -19.59 6.21 7.74
C ARG A 170 -18.39 5.38 7.32
N ILE A 171 -17.70 4.82 8.33
CA ILE A 171 -16.51 4.00 8.16
C ILE A 171 -16.84 2.56 8.51
N ASP A 172 -16.50 1.63 7.64
CA ASP A 172 -16.69 0.20 7.87
C ASP A 172 -15.43 -0.61 7.56
N MET A 173 -15.43 -1.88 7.99
CA MET A 173 -14.28 -2.76 7.82
C MET A 173 -14.70 -4.12 7.23
N LEU A 174 -13.98 -4.58 6.21
CA LEU A 174 -14.10 -5.94 5.66
C LEU A 174 -12.90 -6.79 6.09
N SER A 175 -13.13 -7.72 7.01
CA SER A 175 -12.06 -8.54 7.56
C SER A 175 -12.58 -9.88 8.10
N ARG A 176 -11.69 -10.86 8.23
CA ARG A 176 -12.01 -12.15 8.85
C ARG A 176 -12.30 -12.06 10.35
N LEU A 177 -12.02 -10.92 10.98
CA LEU A 177 -12.35 -10.67 12.40
C LEU A 177 -13.83 -10.32 12.60
N ARG A 178 -14.55 -10.02 11.52
CA ARG A 178 -15.99 -9.76 11.53
C ARG A 178 -16.78 -11.00 11.15
N THR A 179 -18.01 -11.08 11.61
CA THR A 179 -18.94 -12.15 11.22
C THR A 179 -19.34 -12.01 9.74
N GLU A 180 -19.78 -13.10 9.13
CA GLU A 180 -20.30 -13.06 7.75
C GLU A 180 -21.48 -12.09 7.58
N SER A 181 -22.37 -12.02 8.58
CA SER A 181 -23.49 -11.08 8.56
C SER A 181 -23.00 -9.62 8.54
N GLN A 182 -22.02 -9.27 9.38
CA GLN A 182 -21.43 -7.93 9.40
C GLN A 182 -20.72 -7.58 8.09
N ASN A 183 -19.98 -8.53 7.52
CA ASN A 183 -19.33 -8.32 6.24
C ASN A 183 -20.34 -8.14 5.10
N SER A 184 -21.43 -8.92 5.09
CA SER A 184 -22.50 -8.79 4.10
C SER A 184 -23.24 -7.44 4.21
N GLU A 185 -23.45 -6.95 5.44
CA GLU A 185 -24.05 -5.63 5.69
C GLU A 185 -23.12 -4.52 5.18
N THR A 186 -21.80 -4.63 5.44
CA THR A 186 -20.81 -3.67 4.93
C THR A 186 -20.79 -3.66 3.39
N VAL A 187 -20.80 -4.84 2.74
CA VAL A 187 -20.85 -4.92 1.26
C VAL A 187 -22.12 -4.29 0.71
N LYS A 188 -23.28 -4.54 1.37
CA LYS A 188 -24.51 -3.89 1.00
C LYS A 188 -24.42 -2.37 1.15
N GLY A 189 -23.91 -1.87 2.27
CA GLY A 189 -23.73 -0.43 2.50
C GLY A 189 -22.78 0.23 1.49
N ILE A 190 -21.75 -0.49 1.01
CA ILE A 190 -20.88 -0.01 -0.07
C ILE A 190 -21.69 0.13 -1.38
N ASN A 191 -22.47 -0.89 -1.73
CA ASN A 191 -23.27 -0.90 -2.98
C ASN A 191 -24.38 0.17 -2.95
N ASP A 192 -24.98 0.40 -1.79
CA ASP A 192 -26.05 1.39 -1.61
C ASP A 192 -25.49 2.84 -1.50
N GLY A 193 -24.15 3.01 -1.40
CA GLY A 193 -23.49 4.32 -1.22
C GLY A 193 -23.54 4.84 0.22
N ASP A 194 -23.94 4.01 1.17
CA ASP A 194 -24.06 4.38 2.59
C ASP A 194 -22.72 4.34 3.35
N VAL A 195 -21.73 3.63 2.84
CA VAL A 195 -20.39 3.53 3.44
C VAL A 195 -19.43 4.41 2.66
N ASP A 196 -18.85 5.41 3.32
CA ASP A 196 -17.93 6.36 2.71
C ASP A 196 -16.50 5.80 2.65
N ILE A 197 -16.04 5.15 3.73
CA ILE A 197 -14.69 4.59 3.82
C ILE A 197 -14.79 3.12 4.24
N VAL A 198 -14.21 2.24 3.44
CA VAL A 198 -14.08 0.83 3.81
C VAL A 198 -12.61 0.45 3.95
N ILE A 199 -12.26 -0.20 5.06
CA ILE A 199 -10.89 -0.65 5.36
C ILE A 199 -10.88 -2.17 5.39
N GLY A 200 -9.96 -2.79 4.65
CA GLY A 200 -9.93 -4.26 4.63
C GLY A 200 -8.66 -4.85 4.03
N THR A 201 -8.62 -6.17 4.04
CA THR A 201 -7.55 -6.96 3.43
C THR A 201 -7.96 -7.38 2.02
N HIS A 202 -7.29 -8.38 1.43
CA HIS A 202 -7.60 -8.92 0.10
C HIS A 202 -9.09 -9.20 -0.16
N ARG A 203 -9.89 -9.35 0.88
CA ARG A 203 -11.36 -9.49 0.77
C ARG A 203 -12.04 -8.25 0.14
N LEU A 204 -11.36 -7.11 0.11
CA LEU A 204 -11.84 -5.93 -0.64
C LEU A 204 -11.77 -6.11 -2.16
N LEU A 205 -11.02 -7.09 -2.65
CA LEU A 205 -10.75 -7.32 -4.06
C LEU A 205 -11.54 -8.51 -4.64
N SER A 206 -12.36 -9.19 -3.80
CA SER A 206 -13.09 -10.41 -4.16
C SER A 206 -14.59 -10.20 -4.36
#